data_3ed0a0453074fd1f4d67323a77bf716b
#
_entry.id   3ed0a0453074fd1f4d67323a77bf716b
#
_cell.length_a   1.000
_cell.length_b   1.000
_cell.length_c   1.000
_cell.angle_alpha   90.00
_cell.angle_beta   90.00
_cell.angle_gamma   90.00
#
_symmetry.space_group_name_H-M   'P 1'
#
loop_
_entity.id
_entity.type
_entity.pdbx_description
1 polymer ?
#
loop_
_entity_poly.entity_id
_entity_poly.type
_entity_poly.pdbx_seq_one_letter_code
_entity_poly.pdbx_strand_id
1 'polypeptide(L)'
;MNETAYFKATRLDGLSFHAPHIDYGAALLSGEVVRHPVARKERDYPETYLSVSIAPADCTGMSWPCRLFRVEPVGRVIGAGKVPLQASPNKRAVSALRVVEELPAWQALGPHGQEVAALIERARRLTADEITRLDAAWDAAWTAAWTAARTAARTAARAAAGAAARDAAGAAAWALVVRDLISQEHFDVLYGPWREVIGDA
;
A
#
# COMPACT_ATOMS: atom_id res chain seq x y z
N MET A 1 -16.14 20.39 17.78
CA MET A 1 -16.00 18.95 17.44
C MET A 1 -15.49 18.92 16.01
N ASN A 2 -14.28 18.39 15.75
CA ASN A 2 -13.81 18.24 14.37
C ASN A 2 -14.67 17.18 13.68
N GLU A 3 -15.43 17.61 12.69
CA GLU A 3 -16.24 16.73 11.88
C GLU A 3 -15.29 15.83 11.07
N THR A 4 -15.43 14.53 11.22
CA THR A 4 -14.57 13.57 10.50
C THR A 4 -14.92 13.62 9.02
N ALA A 5 -13.99 14.07 8.19
CA ALA A 5 -14.15 14.05 6.74
C ALA A 5 -14.05 12.62 6.22
N TYR A 6 -14.85 12.29 5.20
CA TYR A 6 -14.81 11.00 4.52
C TYR A 6 -14.59 11.19 3.03
N PHE A 7 -13.97 10.18 2.43
CA PHE A 7 -13.50 10.24 1.04
C PHE A 7 -13.92 9.00 0.25
N LYS A 8 -14.17 9.20 -1.04
CA LYS A 8 -14.54 8.16 -1.98
C LYS A 8 -13.81 8.37 -3.31
N ALA A 9 -13.01 7.39 -3.73
CA ALA A 9 -12.49 7.35 -5.09
C ALA A 9 -13.43 6.57 -6.01
N THR A 10 -13.53 6.99 -7.27
CA THR A 10 -14.37 6.41 -8.31
C THR A 10 -13.60 6.31 -9.63
N ARG A 11 -14.18 5.65 -10.61
CA ARG A 11 -13.72 5.67 -11.99
C ARG A 11 -13.82 7.11 -12.57
N LEU A 12 -13.19 7.33 -13.71
CA LEU A 12 -13.22 8.64 -14.39
C LEU A 12 -14.65 9.07 -14.81
N ASP A 13 -15.51 8.11 -15.11
CA ASP A 13 -16.92 8.35 -15.43
C ASP A 13 -17.80 8.69 -14.21
N GLY A 14 -17.21 8.68 -13.00
CA GLY A 14 -17.92 8.95 -11.74
C GLY A 14 -18.57 7.73 -11.12
N LEU A 15 -18.52 6.58 -11.78
CA LEU A 15 -19.11 5.34 -11.27
C LEU A 15 -18.17 4.67 -10.25
N SER A 16 -18.75 3.94 -9.29
CA SER A 16 -18.00 3.10 -8.36
C SER A 16 -17.17 2.04 -9.10
N PHE A 17 -16.01 1.65 -8.53
CA PHE A 17 -15.16 0.60 -9.12
C PHE A 17 -15.83 -0.79 -9.14
N HIS A 18 -16.68 -1.06 -8.17
CA HIS A 18 -17.34 -2.36 -7.99
C HIS A 18 -18.84 -2.26 -8.25
N ALA A 19 -19.43 -3.35 -8.72
CA ALA A 19 -20.87 -3.48 -8.89
C ALA A 19 -21.57 -3.59 -7.50
N PRO A 20 -22.83 -3.11 -7.39
CA PRO A 20 -23.55 -2.35 -8.41
C PRO A 20 -22.88 -0.99 -8.64
N HIS A 21 -22.81 -0.56 -9.90
CA HIS A 21 -22.18 0.72 -10.24
C HIS A 21 -23.07 1.88 -9.81
N ILE A 22 -22.55 2.67 -8.88
CA ILE A 22 -23.21 3.83 -8.31
C ILE A 22 -22.56 5.07 -8.88
N ASP A 23 -23.37 6.01 -9.38
CA ASP A 23 -22.90 7.24 -9.99
C ASP A 23 -22.73 8.35 -8.95
N TYR A 24 -21.50 8.55 -8.51
CA TYR A 24 -21.12 9.62 -7.60
C TYR A 24 -20.97 10.97 -8.31
N GLY A 25 -20.65 10.94 -9.60
CA GLY A 25 -20.56 12.15 -10.41
C GLY A 25 -21.93 12.81 -10.59
N ALA A 26 -22.94 12.03 -10.96
CA ALA A 26 -24.32 12.52 -11.05
C ALA A 26 -24.86 12.98 -9.69
N ALA A 27 -24.53 12.27 -8.61
CA ALA A 27 -24.93 12.64 -7.25
C ALA A 27 -24.34 13.97 -6.79
N LEU A 28 -23.09 14.30 -7.20
CA LEU A 28 -22.50 15.61 -6.94
C LEU A 28 -23.31 16.74 -7.61
N LEU A 29 -23.72 16.53 -8.86
CA LEU A 29 -24.43 17.54 -9.64
C LEU A 29 -25.88 17.73 -9.16
N SER A 30 -26.57 16.65 -8.77
CA SER A 30 -27.97 16.71 -8.32
C SER A 30 -28.10 17.08 -6.85
N GLY A 31 -27.06 16.90 -6.03
CA GLY A 31 -27.12 17.03 -4.57
C GLY A 31 -27.92 15.90 -3.88
N GLU A 32 -28.32 14.88 -4.62
CA GLU A 32 -29.09 13.77 -4.07
C GLU A 32 -28.26 12.88 -3.16
N VAL A 33 -28.96 12.25 -2.22
CA VAL A 33 -28.35 11.28 -1.30
C VAL A 33 -28.16 9.94 -2.01
N VAL A 34 -26.94 9.54 -2.16
CA VAL A 34 -26.56 8.22 -2.66
C VAL A 34 -26.91 7.16 -1.63
N ARG A 35 -27.64 6.12 -2.05
CA ARG A 35 -27.99 4.97 -1.23
C ARG A 35 -27.51 3.69 -1.90
N HIS A 36 -27.10 2.72 -1.07
CA HIS A 36 -26.80 1.40 -1.63
C HIS A 36 -28.10 0.74 -2.13
N PRO A 37 -28.17 0.24 -3.38
CA PRO A 37 -29.41 -0.29 -3.97
C PRO A 37 -29.91 -1.55 -3.25
N VAL A 38 -29.02 -2.30 -2.60
CA VAL A 38 -29.33 -3.49 -1.83
C VAL A 38 -29.09 -3.23 -0.34
N ALA A 39 -29.70 -2.17 0.20
CA ALA A 39 -29.60 -1.87 1.64
C ALA A 39 -30.38 -2.92 2.46
N ARG A 40 -29.70 -3.95 2.94
CA ARG A 40 -30.23 -4.92 3.91
C ARG A 40 -30.05 -4.41 5.35
N LYS A 41 -30.96 -4.83 6.23
CA LYS A 41 -30.82 -4.58 7.68
C LYS A 41 -29.63 -5.33 8.28
N GLU A 42 -29.28 -6.47 7.71
CA GLU A 42 -28.12 -7.30 8.05
C GLU A 42 -26.91 -6.82 7.25
N ARG A 43 -26.02 -6.12 7.92
CA ARG A 43 -24.93 -5.35 7.30
C ARG A 43 -23.57 -6.05 7.35
N ASP A 44 -23.56 -7.35 7.37
CA ASP A 44 -22.32 -8.13 7.44
C ASP A 44 -21.71 -8.43 6.07
N TYR A 45 -22.37 -7.97 4.99
CA TYR A 45 -21.95 -8.23 3.62
C TYR A 45 -21.50 -6.93 2.92
N PRO A 46 -20.29 -6.91 2.34
CA PRO A 46 -19.74 -5.74 1.62
C PRO A 46 -20.64 -5.19 0.52
N GLU A 47 -21.42 -6.05 -0.11
CA GLU A 47 -22.36 -5.71 -1.16
C GLU A 47 -23.63 -4.97 -0.68
N THR A 48 -23.77 -4.69 0.61
CA THR A 48 -24.96 -4.04 1.18
C THR A 48 -24.71 -2.63 1.72
N TYR A 49 -23.49 -2.11 1.57
CA TYR A 49 -23.11 -0.79 2.07
C TYR A 49 -22.16 -0.04 1.12
N LEU A 50 -22.07 1.27 1.31
CA LEU A 50 -21.12 2.12 0.63
C LEU A 50 -19.82 2.17 1.47
N SER A 51 -18.69 1.86 0.85
CA SER A 51 -17.38 1.98 1.50
C SER A 51 -16.82 3.39 1.32
N VAL A 52 -16.40 4.01 2.41
CA VAL A 52 -15.72 5.31 2.45
C VAL A 52 -14.43 5.21 3.26
N SER A 53 -13.52 6.14 3.06
CA SER A 53 -12.23 6.21 3.76
C SER A 53 -12.15 7.45 4.64
N ILE A 54 -11.34 7.43 5.70
CA ILE A 54 -11.15 8.59 6.59
C ILE A 54 -10.03 9.54 6.13
N ALA A 55 -9.25 9.12 5.12
CA ALA A 55 -8.30 9.98 4.43
C ALA A 55 -8.30 9.68 2.92
N PRO A 56 -7.93 10.64 2.06
CA PRO A 56 -7.86 10.45 0.61
C PRO A 56 -6.99 9.26 0.20
N ALA A 57 -5.80 9.14 0.79
CA ALA A 57 -4.84 8.07 0.49
C ALA A 57 -5.31 6.67 0.92
N ASP A 58 -6.34 6.59 1.76
CA ASP A 58 -6.93 5.32 2.19
C ASP A 58 -8.01 4.80 1.24
N CYS A 59 -8.26 5.46 0.12
CA CYS A 59 -9.16 5.02 -0.94
C CYS A 59 -8.57 3.81 -1.70
N THR A 60 -8.27 2.72 -0.95
CA THR A 60 -7.70 1.48 -1.51
C THR A 60 -8.64 0.80 -2.51
N GLY A 61 -8.06 0.02 -3.44
CA GLY A 61 -8.83 -0.67 -4.48
C GLY A 61 -9.23 0.24 -5.64
N MET A 62 -8.70 1.46 -5.70
CA MET A 62 -8.89 2.35 -6.84
C MET A 62 -7.99 1.95 -8.01
N SER A 63 -8.36 2.38 -9.21
CA SER A 63 -7.50 2.41 -10.39
C SER A 63 -7.13 3.84 -10.71
N TRP A 64 -5.90 4.07 -11.17
CA TRP A 64 -5.48 5.38 -11.66
C TRP A 64 -5.55 5.43 -13.19
N PRO A 65 -6.06 6.52 -13.76
CA PRO A 65 -6.62 7.72 -13.14
C PRO A 65 -8.00 7.49 -12.53
N CYS A 66 -8.34 8.27 -11.50
CA CYS A 66 -9.61 8.21 -10.79
C CYS A 66 -10.18 9.62 -10.57
N ARG A 67 -11.43 9.70 -10.10
CA ARG A 67 -12.00 10.90 -9.44
C ARG A 67 -12.02 10.68 -7.94
N LEU A 68 -11.86 11.74 -7.18
CA LEU A 68 -11.87 11.73 -5.72
C LEU A 68 -12.92 12.70 -5.20
N PHE A 69 -13.78 12.23 -4.32
CA PHE A 69 -14.85 13.03 -3.73
C PHE A 69 -14.71 13.09 -2.21
N ARG A 70 -14.97 14.26 -1.64
CA ARG A 70 -15.34 14.39 -0.23
C ARG A 70 -16.83 14.06 -0.10
N VAL A 71 -17.14 13.23 0.88
CA VAL A 71 -18.51 12.75 1.09
C VAL A 71 -18.91 12.88 2.56
N GLU A 72 -20.19 13.04 2.80
CA GLU A 72 -20.79 13.09 4.13
C GLU A 72 -21.72 11.90 4.32
N PRO A 73 -21.50 11.04 5.33
CA PRO A 73 -22.42 9.97 5.65
C PRO A 73 -23.81 10.50 6.04
N VAL A 74 -24.85 9.83 5.53
CA VAL A 74 -26.22 10.07 5.94
C VAL A 74 -26.68 8.86 6.75
N GLY A 75 -26.84 9.05 8.06
CA GLY A 75 -27.21 8.00 8.99
C GLY A 75 -26.01 7.31 9.65
N ARG A 76 -26.11 6.01 9.90
CA ARG A 76 -25.13 5.28 10.70
C ARG A 76 -23.83 5.00 9.94
N VAL A 77 -22.70 5.30 10.60
CA VAL A 77 -21.35 4.89 10.17
C VAL A 77 -20.90 3.66 10.99
N ILE A 78 -20.45 2.63 10.30
CA ILE A 78 -19.91 1.40 10.91
C ILE A 78 -18.37 1.47 10.80
N GLY A 79 -17.71 1.31 11.96
CA GLY A 79 -16.26 1.39 12.06
C GLY A 79 -15.54 0.16 11.51
N ALA A 80 -14.22 0.28 11.38
CA ALA A 80 -13.33 -0.82 11.03
C ALA A 80 -13.45 -1.99 12.03
N GLY A 81 -13.22 -3.21 11.56
CA GLY A 81 -13.29 -4.43 12.37
C GLY A 81 -14.69 -4.96 12.61
N LYS A 82 -15.75 -4.23 12.21
CA LYS A 82 -17.15 -4.68 12.27
C LYS A 82 -17.72 -5.06 10.90
N VAL A 83 -16.87 -5.07 9.88
CA VAL A 83 -17.23 -5.43 8.51
C VAL A 83 -16.23 -6.47 8.03
N PRO A 84 -16.66 -7.72 7.77
CA PRO A 84 -15.78 -8.89 7.63
C PRO A 84 -14.70 -8.81 6.55
N LEU A 85 -14.85 -7.97 5.53
CA LEU A 85 -13.92 -7.93 4.39
C LEU A 85 -13.07 -6.66 4.30
N GLN A 86 -13.11 -5.78 5.30
CA GLN A 86 -12.27 -4.58 5.29
C GLN A 86 -11.07 -4.73 6.19
N ALA A 87 -9.97 -5.20 5.61
CA ALA A 87 -8.68 -5.31 6.30
C ALA A 87 -8.08 -3.92 6.68
N SER A 88 -8.57 -2.83 6.11
CA SER A 88 -8.04 -1.49 6.37
C SER A 88 -8.73 -0.85 7.59
N PRO A 89 -7.98 -0.42 8.61
CA PRO A 89 -8.51 0.28 9.79
C PRO A 89 -9.16 1.63 9.43
N ASN A 90 -8.86 2.16 8.26
CA ASN A 90 -9.27 3.48 7.80
C ASN A 90 -10.53 3.44 6.91
N LYS A 91 -11.07 2.27 6.65
CA LYS A 91 -12.36 2.11 5.93
C LYS A 91 -13.54 2.19 6.88
N ARG A 92 -14.64 2.73 6.37
CA ARG A 92 -15.94 2.78 7.04
C ARG A 92 -17.02 2.32 6.08
N ALA A 93 -18.07 1.73 6.63
CA ALA A 93 -19.27 1.36 5.90
C ALA A 93 -20.39 2.33 6.23
N VAL A 94 -21.09 2.81 5.21
CA VAL A 94 -22.24 3.71 5.36
C VAL A 94 -23.41 3.23 4.53
N SER A 95 -24.64 3.43 4.99
CA SER A 95 -25.84 3.02 4.24
C SER A 95 -26.23 4.03 3.17
N ALA A 96 -25.89 5.29 3.41
CA ALA A 96 -26.13 6.40 2.51
C ALA A 96 -25.08 7.49 2.74
N LEU A 97 -24.85 8.30 1.74
CA LEU A 97 -23.98 9.46 1.82
C LEU A 97 -24.43 10.56 0.86
N ARG A 98 -23.94 11.77 1.10
CA ARG A 98 -24.02 12.89 0.17
C ARG A 98 -22.63 13.15 -0.40
N VAL A 99 -22.55 13.38 -1.70
CA VAL A 99 -21.32 13.85 -2.34
C VAL A 99 -21.28 15.37 -2.19
N VAL A 100 -20.20 15.89 -1.61
CA VAL A 100 -20.10 17.31 -1.23
C VAL A 100 -19.29 18.09 -2.26
N GLU A 101 -18.13 17.56 -2.60
CA GLU A 101 -17.23 18.22 -3.55
C GLU A 101 -16.29 17.19 -4.22
N GLU A 102 -15.79 17.54 -5.38
CA GLU A 102 -14.72 16.82 -6.05
C GLU A 102 -13.37 17.43 -5.67
N LEU A 103 -12.45 16.59 -5.28
CA LEU A 103 -11.10 16.96 -4.87
C LEU A 103 -10.10 16.62 -5.97
N PRO A 104 -8.91 17.26 -5.98
CA PRO A 104 -7.84 16.85 -6.86
C PRO A 104 -7.50 15.36 -6.66
N ALA A 105 -7.64 14.57 -7.73
CA ALA A 105 -7.50 13.11 -7.70
C ALA A 105 -6.16 12.64 -7.14
N TRP A 106 -5.08 13.42 -7.35
CA TRP A 106 -3.74 13.10 -6.87
C TRP A 106 -3.68 12.96 -5.34
N GLN A 107 -4.60 13.55 -4.56
CA GLN A 107 -4.64 13.34 -3.11
C GLN A 107 -4.86 11.88 -2.72
N ALA A 108 -5.48 11.09 -3.60
CA ALA A 108 -5.64 9.64 -3.39
C ALA A 108 -4.32 8.86 -3.51
N LEU A 109 -3.26 9.47 -4.05
CA LEU A 109 -1.92 8.88 -4.18
C LEU A 109 -1.01 9.19 -2.97
N GLY A 110 -1.53 9.88 -1.94
CA GLY A 110 -0.80 10.17 -0.72
C GLY A 110 -0.16 11.57 -0.66
N PRO A 111 0.72 11.81 0.32
CA PRO A 111 1.31 13.14 0.57
C PRO A 111 2.06 13.74 -0.63
N HIS A 112 2.73 12.89 -1.41
CA HIS A 112 3.43 13.27 -2.65
C HIS A 112 2.63 12.96 -3.91
N GLY A 113 1.31 12.88 -3.79
CA GLY A 113 0.43 12.41 -4.85
C GLY A 113 0.52 13.23 -6.14
N GLN A 114 0.77 14.53 -6.06
CA GLN A 114 0.93 15.37 -7.24
C GLN A 114 2.18 14.98 -8.06
N GLU A 115 3.29 14.73 -7.38
CA GLU A 115 4.55 14.29 -8.00
C GLU A 115 4.38 12.87 -8.58
N VAL A 116 3.71 11.98 -7.84
CA VAL A 116 3.39 10.62 -8.30
C VAL A 116 2.51 10.66 -9.55
N ALA A 117 1.48 11.49 -9.57
CA ALA A 117 0.62 11.66 -10.74
C ALA A 117 1.40 12.16 -11.95
N ALA A 118 2.27 13.16 -11.77
CA ALA A 118 3.14 13.69 -12.82
C ALA A 118 4.11 12.62 -13.35
N LEU A 119 4.68 11.82 -12.46
CA LEU A 119 5.55 10.69 -12.83
C LEU A 119 4.80 9.65 -13.67
N ILE A 120 3.58 9.26 -13.27
CA ILE A 120 2.76 8.30 -14.02
C ILE A 120 2.45 8.84 -15.42
N GLU A 121 2.08 10.11 -15.54
CA GLU A 121 1.82 10.73 -16.83
C GLU A 121 3.08 10.85 -17.70
N ARG A 122 4.23 11.08 -17.08
CA ARG A 122 5.51 11.07 -17.78
C ARG A 122 5.89 9.65 -18.25
N ALA A 123 5.69 8.66 -17.39
CA ALA A 123 5.98 7.25 -17.69
C ALA A 123 5.18 6.74 -18.91
N ARG A 124 3.94 7.18 -19.07
CA ARG A 124 3.11 6.84 -20.24
C ARG A 124 3.63 7.37 -21.58
N ARG A 125 4.53 8.35 -21.53
CA ARG A 125 5.08 9.05 -22.70
C ARG A 125 6.56 8.79 -22.90
N LEU A 126 7.11 7.75 -22.24
CA LEU A 126 8.51 7.35 -22.43
C LEU A 126 8.73 6.87 -23.87
N THR A 127 9.82 7.34 -24.45
CA THR A 127 10.31 6.82 -25.74
C THR A 127 11.02 5.48 -25.56
N ALA A 128 11.19 4.73 -26.63
CA ALA A 128 11.93 3.46 -26.60
C ALA A 128 13.37 3.65 -26.08
N ASP A 129 14.03 4.74 -26.48
CA ASP A 129 15.39 5.06 -26.02
C ASP A 129 15.44 5.36 -24.51
N GLU A 130 14.41 6.05 -23.97
CA GLU A 130 14.32 6.32 -22.54
C GLU A 130 14.06 5.05 -21.73
N ILE A 131 13.21 4.15 -22.23
CA ILE A 131 12.96 2.85 -21.63
C ILE A 131 14.27 2.05 -21.58
N THR A 132 15.01 1.94 -22.68
CA THR A 132 16.30 1.25 -22.74
C THR A 132 17.32 1.84 -21.74
N ARG A 133 17.40 3.16 -21.62
CA ARG A 133 18.29 3.81 -20.65
C ARG A 133 17.87 3.59 -19.21
N LEU A 134 16.57 3.57 -18.95
CA LEU A 134 16.04 3.29 -17.60
C LEU A 134 16.33 1.84 -17.18
N ASP A 135 16.14 0.88 -18.08
CA ASP A 135 16.48 -0.53 -17.83
C ASP A 135 17.97 -0.69 -17.50
N ALA A 136 18.83 -0.10 -18.33
CA ALA A 136 20.28 -0.16 -18.09
C ALA A 136 20.68 0.50 -16.76
N ALA A 137 20.08 1.64 -16.41
CA ALA A 137 20.33 2.33 -15.15
C ALA A 137 19.84 1.52 -13.94
N TRP A 138 18.68 0.87 -14.06
CA TRP A 138 18.14 -0.01 -13.03
C TRP A 138 19.03 -1.23 -12.79
N ASP A 139 19.47 -1.91 -13.87
CA ASP A 139 20.36 -3.06 -13.79
C ASP A 139 21.71 -2.67 -13.16
N ALA A 140 22.25 -1.50 -13.51
CA ALA A 140 23.49 -0.99 -12.93
C ALA A 140 23.32 -0.70 -11.43
N ALA A 141 22.22 -0.05 -11.03
CA ALA A 141 21.93 0.25 -9.63
C ALA A 141 21.73 -1.02 -8.81
N TRP A 142 20.97 -1.99 -9.34
CA TRP A 142 20.77 -3.29 -8.72
C TRP A 142 22.08 -4.05 -8.52
N THR A 143 22.91 -4.11 -9.57
CA THR A 143 24.21 -4.77 -9.53
C THR A 143 25.15 -4.11 -8.52
N ALA A 144 25.17 -2.77 -8.46
CA ALA A 144 25.96 -2.01 -7.50
C ALA A 144 25.50 -2.30 -6.05
N ALA A 145 24.19 -2.26 -5.79
CA ALA A 145 23.63 -2.55 -4.48
C ALA A 145 23.94 -3.98 -4.01
N TRP A 146 23.78 -4.96 -4.91
CA TRP A 146 24.12 -6.35 -4.64
C TRP A 146 25.61 -6.55 -4.34
N THR A 147 26.48 -5.92 -5.15
CA THR A 147 27.94 -6.00 -4.96
C THR A 147 28.35 -5.36 -3.63
N ALA A 148 27.79 -4.20 -3.29
CA ALA A 148 28.06 -3.53 -2.02
C ALA A 148 27.63 -4.39 -0.82
N ALA A 149 26.42 -4.96 -0.86
CA ALA A 149 25.91 -5.85 0.18
C ALA A 149 26.80 -7.09 0.37
N ARG A 150 27.20 -7.73 -0.74
CA ARG A 150 28.09 -8.90 -0.72
C ARG A 150 29.49 -8.56 -0.19
N THR A 151 30.03 -7.40 -0.53
CA THR A 151 31.33 -6.93 -0.06
C THR A 151 31.28 -6.62 1.44
N ALA A 152 30.23 -5.92 1.90
CA ALA A 152 30.03 -5.63 3.33
C ALA A 152 29.91 -6.93 4.15
N ALA A 153 29.12 -7.89 3.69
CA ALA A 153 28.97 -9.19 4.35
C ALA A 153 30.30 -9.95 4.44
N ARG A 154 31.09 -9.96 3.35
CA ARG A 154 32.42 -10.61 3.35
C ARG A 154 33.42 -9.91 4.26
N THR A 155 33.37 -8.59 4.31
CA THR A 155 34.27 -7.80 5.18
C THR A 155 33.94 -8.04 6.66
N ALA A 156 32.66 -8.02 7.01
CA ALA A 156 32.18 -8.34 8.36
C ALA A 156 32.56 -9.77 8.77
N ALA A 157 32.36 -10.75 7.88
CA ALA A 157 32.75 -12.12 8.12
C ALA A 157 34.27 -12.30 8.33
N ARG A 158 35.08 -11.57 7.55
CA ARG A 158 36.58 -11.60 7.71
C ARG A 158 37.01 -10.93 9.00
N ALA A 159 36.36 -9.89 9.46
CA ALA A 159 36.64 -9.23 10.72
C ALA A 159 36.31 -10.10 11.94
N ALA A 160 35.22 -10.90 11.83
CA ALA A 160 34.75 -11.74 12.92
C ALA A 160 35.45 -13.10 13.05
N ALA A 161 36.07 -13.60 11.99
CA ALA A 161 36.62 -14.96 11.97
C ALA A 161 37.97 -15.03 11.25
N GLY A 162 38.88 -15.80 11.80
CA GLY A 162 40.07 -16.25 11.10
C GLY A 162 39.73 -17.08 9.83
N ALA A 163 40.73 -17.36 9.03
CA ALA A 163 40.61 -17.92 7.68
C ALA A 163 39.81 -19.27 7.60
N ALA A 164 39.77 -20.03 8.66
CA ALA A 164 39.16 -21.38 8.70
C ALA A 164 37.64 -21.41 8.91
N ALA A 165 37.01 -20.31 9.36
CA ALA A 165 35.59 -20.27 9.73
C ALA A 165 34.75 -19.34 8.83
N ARG A 166 35.24 -19.00 7.65
CA ARG A 166 34.66 -17.95 6.79
C ARG A 166 33.22 -18.18 6.39
N ASP A 167 32.87 -19.42 6.09
CA ASP A 167 31.49 -19.71 5.60
C ASP A 167 30.46 -19.69 6.74
N ALA A 168 30.81 -20.28 7.89
CA ALA A 168 29.96 -20.27 9.08
C ALA A 168 29.84 -18.85 9.67
N ALA A 169 30.93 -18.09 9.73
CA ALA A 169 30.95 -16.70 10.17
C ALA A 169 30.15 -15.80 9.19
N GLY A 170 30.23 -16.06 7.90
CA GLY A 170 29.43 -15.36 6.89
C GLY A 170 27.94 -15.61 7.07
N ALA A 171 27.54 -16.84 7.29
CA ALA A 171 26.15 -17.20 7.55
C ALA A 171 25.65 -16.59 8.87
N ALA A 172 26.43 -16.66 9.94
CA ALA A 172 26.11 -16.07 11.23
C ALA A 172 25.99 -14.54 11.17
N ALA A 173 26.92 -13.86 10.52
CA ALA A 173 26.85 -12.42 10.32
C ALA A 173 25.60 -12.01 9.51
N TRP A 174 25.28 -12.77 8.48
CA TRP A 174 24.04 -12.58 7.70
C TRP A 174 22.79 -12.78 8.56
N ALA A 175 22.74 -13.83 9.34
CA ALA A 175 21.62 -14.11 10.24
C ALA A 175 21.36 -12.94 11.20
N LEU A 176 22.42 -12.35 11.77
CA LEU A 176 22.31 -11.18 12.65
C LEU A 176 21.82 -9.94 11.93
N VAL A 177 22.27 -9.68 10.70
CA VAL A 177 21.83 -8.52 9.88
C VAL A 177 20.35 -8.63 9.51
N VAL A 178 19.86 -9.83 9.25
CA VAL A 178 18.45 -10.04 8.82
C VAL A 178 17.56 -10.60 9.94
N ARG A 179 18.02 -10.60 11.18
CA ARG A 179 17.36 -11.23 12.32
C ARG A 179 15.87 -10.85 12.44
N ASP A 180 15.56 -9.56 12.25
CA ASP A 180 14.21 -9.04 12.37
C ASP A 180 13.35 -9.29 11.11
N LEU A 181 13.96 -9.82 10.05
CA LEU A 181 13.31 -10.07 8.75
C LEU A 181 13.05 -11.56 8.48
N ILE A 182 13.58 -12.45 9.32
CA ILE A 182 13.46 -13.91 9.14
C ILE A 182 12.80 -14.56 10.36
N SER A 183 12.24 -15.76 10.17
CA SER A 183 11.71 -16.56 11.28
C SER A 183 12.85 -17.04 12.21
N GLN A 184 12.50 -17.33 13.46
CA GLN A 184 13.45 -17.89 14.44
C GLN A 184 14.08 -19.19 13.92
N GLU A 185 13.29 -20.04 13.24
CA GLU A 185 13.78 -21.29 12.62
C GLU A 185 14.87 -21.01 11.59
N HIS A 186 14.66 -20.05 10.68
CA HIS A 186 15.68 -19.66 9.70
C HIS A 186 16.91 -19.03 10.37
N PHE A 187 16.72 -18.26 11.42
CA PHE A 187 17.83 -17.71 12.19
C PHE A 187 18.66 -18.82 12.80
N ASP A 188 18.05 -19.82 13.43
CA ASP A 188 18.75 -20.94 14.06
C ASP A 188 19.50 -21.82 13.05
N VAL A 189 18.99 -21.98 11.84
CA VAL A 189 19.69 -22.69 10.74
C VAL A 189 20.97 -21.95 10.32
N LEU A 190 20.91 -20.62 10.23
CA LEU A 190 22.06 -19.80 9.76
C LEU A 190 23.06 -19.50 10.86
N TYR A 191 22.60 -19.28 12.10
CA TYR A 191 23.42 -18.91 13.25
C TYR A 191 23.84 -20.11 14.10
N GLY A 192 23.08 -21.21 14.05
CA GLY A 192 23.27 -22.41 14.85
C GLY A 192 24.69 -22.99 14.77
N PRO A 193 25.28 -23.23 13.60
CA PRO A 193 26.65 -23.76 13.47
C PRO A 193 27.72 -22.88 14.16
N TRP A 194 27.56 -21.55 14.08
CA TRP A 194 28.45 -20.61 14.77
C TRP A 194 28.29 -20.74 16.30
N ARG A 195 27.05 -20.70 16.78
CA ARG A 195 26.73 -20.79 18.21
C ARG A 195 27.20 -22.09 18.85
N GLU A 196 27.09 -23.21 18.13
CA GLU A 196 27.50 -24.52 18.59
C GLU A 196 29.01 -24.62 18.82
N VAL A 197 29.81 -23.98 17.96
CA VAL A 197 31.28 -24.12 17.98
C VAL A 197 31.94 -22.99 18.77
N ILE A 198 31.45 -21.78 18.66
CA ILE A 198 32.07 -20.54 19.18
C ILE A 198 31.32 -20.01 20.42
N GLY A 199 30.00 -20.26 20.51
CA GLY A 199 29.11 -19.68 21.52
C GLY A 199 28.36 -18.45 21.04
N ASP A 200 27.53 -17.90 21.94
CA ASP A 200 26.81 -16.63 21.68
C ASP A 200 27.81 -15.47 21.77
N ALA A 201 27.66 -14.53 20.83
CA ALA A 201 28.45 -13.31 20.73
C ALA A 201 27.90 -12.20 21.61
#